data_af1bbdea90072e22a4e3f0a6bf180d32
#
_entry.id   af1bbdea90072e22a4e3f0a6bf180d32
#
_cell.length_a   1.000
_cell.length_b   1.000
_cell.length_c   1.000
_cell.angle_alpha   90.00
_cell.angle_beta   90.00
_cell.angle_gamma   90.00
#
_symmetry.space_group_name_H-M   'P 1'
#
loop_
_entity.id
_entity.type
_entity.pdbx_description
1 polymer ?
#
loop_
_entity_poly.entity_id
_entity_poly.type
_entity_poly.pdbx_seq_one_letter_code
_entity_poly.pdbx_strand_id
1 'polypeptide(L)'
;MSQPATQPFIQVRDVSKYFAQFCALDAVSLDIELGQKLVICGPSGSGKSTLIRCINRLERHEAGKIWIDGIVVDDSPTGRAVLRNNVGMVFQQFNLFPHLTILENLMLGPVRARKMAEADARDLAMHYLERVRIPEQFSKYPAQLSGGQQQRVAIARALCMAPKIMLFDEPTSALDPEMIAEVLDVIEELASSGMTMICVTHEMGFARQVADMMLFMDHGKIVEMGSPKTFFSAPESDRCKLFLSQILRH
;
A
#
# COMPACT_ATOMS: atom_id res chain seq x y z
N MET A 1 -9.72 26.28 23.03
CA MET A 1 -9.03 26.70 21.79
C MET A 1 -8.99 25.46 20.90
N SER A 2 -9.85 25.40 19.88
CA SER A 2 -9.88 24.30 18.93
C SER A 2 -8.58 24.32 18.13
N GLN A 3 -7.80 23.21 18.15
CA GLN A 3 -6.70 23.06 17.23
C GLN A 3 -7.24 23.19 15.80
N PRO A 4 -6.56 23.91 14.89
CA PRO A 4 -6.97 23.92 13.50
C PRO A 4 -7.00 22.46 13.02
N ALA A 5 -8.11 22.05 12.43
CA ALA A 5 -8.25 20.72 11.82
C ALA A 5 -7.10 20.58 10.83
N THR A 6 -6.15 19.71 11.12
CA THR A 6 -5.06 19.37 10.21
C THR A 6 -5.69 18.80 8.95
N GLN A 7 -5.35 19.35 7.78
CA GLN A 7 -5.86 18.87 6.52
C GLN A 7 -5.38 17.42 6.31
N PRO A 8 -6.28 16.48 5.98
CA PRO A 8 -5.89 15.08 5.73
C PRO A 8 -4.78 14.99 4.68
N PHE A 9 -3.83 14.07 4.89
CA PHE A 9 -2.70 13.88 3.97
C PHE A 9 -3.15 13.33 2.61
N ILE A 10 -4.13 12.41 2.62
CA ILE A 10 -4.81 11.95 1.41
C ILE A 10 -6.29 12.27 1.53
N GLN A 11 -6.85 12.82 0.47
CA GLN A 11 -8.29 13.06 0.36
C GLN A 11 -8.79 12.42 -0.93
N VAL A 12 -9.83 11.64 -0.82
CA VAL A 12 -10.57 11.04 -1.93
C VAL A 12 -12.00 11.58 -1.87
N ARG A 13 -12.50 12.14 -2.96
CA ARG A 13 -13.85 12.73 -3.02
C ARG A 13 -14.60 12.23 -4.24
N ASP A 14 -15.66 11.48 -4.00
CA ASP A 14 -16.65 10.99 -4.97
C ASP A 14 -16.00 10.28 -6.18
N VAL A 15 -14.93 9.52 -5.90
CA VAL A 15 -14.16 8.84 -6.94
C VAL A 15 -14.96 7.66 -7.49
N SER A 16 -15.18 7.69 -8.81
CA SER A 16 -15.83 6.61 -9.54
C SER A 16 -14.91 6.10 -10.65
N LYS A 17 -14.87 4.77 -10.81
CA LYS A 17 -14.06 4.07 -11.81
C LYS A 17 -14.89 3.01 -12.51
N TYR A 18 -14.81 3.01 -13.85
CA TYR A 18 -15.49 2.05 -14.71
C TYR A 18 -14.48 1.27 -15.56
N PHE A 19 -14.70 -0.02 -15.72
CA PHE A 19 -14.07 -0.85 -16.72
C PHE A 19 -15.16 -1.30 -17.72
N ALA A 20 -15.22 -0.65 -18.87
CA ALA A 20 -16.35 -0.74 -19.80
C ALA A 20 -17.68 -0.42 -19.08
N GLN A 21 -18.58 -1.40 -18.91
CA GLN A 21 -19.84 -1.24 -18.21
C GLN A 21 -19.79 -1.61 -16.71
N PHE A 22 -18.66 -2.15 -16.25
CA PHE A 22 -18.51 -2.57 -14.86
C PHE A 22 -18.07 -1.40 -13.99
N CYS A 23 -18.88 -1.05 -12.99
CA CYS A 23 -18.57 -0.04 -11.99
C CYS A 23 -17.66 -0.66 -10.92
N ALA A 24 -16.38 -0.34 -10.96
CA ALA A 24 -15.39 -0.86 -10.00
C ALA A 24 -15.29 0.01 -8.74
N LEU A 25 -15.55 1.33 -8.85
CA LEU A 25 -15.68 2.26 -7.73
C LEU A 25 -16.90 3.16 -8.00
N ASP A 26 -17.73 3.34 -6.98
CA ASP A 26 -18.96 4.12 -7.04
C ASP A 26 -18.96 5.21 -5.96
N ALA A 27 -18.60 6.44 -6.35
CA ALA A 27 -18.58 7.65 -5.53
C ALA A 27 -17.82 7.46 -4.18
N VAL A 28 -16.65 6.84 -4.21
CA VAL A 28 -15.84 6.57 -3.02
C VAL A 28 -15.25 7.86 -2.48
N SER A 29 -15.47 8.12 -1.17
CA SER A 29 -14.91 9.27 -0.44
C SER A 29 -14.28 8.81 0.86
N LEU A 30 -13.03 9.23 1.13
CA LEU A 30 -12.32 8.93 2.37
C LEU A 30 -11.20 9.93 2.63
N ASP A 31 -10.80 10.06 3.88
CA ASP A 31 -9.68 10.86 4.36
C ASP A 31 -8.69 9.98 5.10
N ILE A 32 -7.39 10.27 4.92
CA ILE A 32 -6.29 9.56 5.59
C ILE A 32 -5.31 10.59 6.12
N GLU A 33 -5.06 10.53 7.43
CA GLU A 33 -4.11 11.40 8.11
C GLU A 33 -2.67 10.94 7.92
N LEU A 34 -1.73 11.86 8.05
CA LEU A 34 -0.30 11.50 8.06
C LEU A 34 0.02 10.60 9.26
N GLY A 35 0.71 9.49 9.02
CA GLY A 35 1.03 8.48 10.05
C GLY A 35 -0.09 7.47 10.30
N GLN A 36 -1.28 7.63 9.70
CA GLN A 36 -2.38 6.69 9.85
C GLN A 36 -2.17 5.41 9.02
N LYS A 37 -2.53 4.27 9.60
CA LYS A 37 -2.53 2.95 8.96
C LYS A 37 -3.98 2.56 8.67
N LEU A 38 -4.36 2.64 7.39
CA LEU A 38 -5.65 2.18 6.88
C LEU A 38 -5.51 0.77 6.32
N VAL A 39 -6.30 -0.17 6.81
CA VAL A 39 -6.41 -1.51 6.22
C VAL A 39 -7.75 -1.63 5.49
N ILE A 40 -7.70 -2.04 4.23
CA ILE A 40 -8.87 -2.25 3.37
C ILE A 40 -9.09 -3.74 3.19
N CYS A 41 -10.29 -4.20 3.51
CA CYS A 41 -10.72 -5.58 3.32
C CYS A 41 -12.06 -5.66 2.57
N GLY A 42 -12.43 -6.86 2.15
CA GLY A 42 -13.67 -7.13 1.41
C GLY A 42 -13.51 -8.26 0.41
N PRO A 43 -14.60 -8.75 -0.19
CA PRO A 43 -14.56 -9.85 -1.16
C PRO A 43 -13.73 -9.51 -2.40
N SER A 44 -13.30 -10.54 -3.15
CA SER A 44 -12.65 -10.35 -4.45
C SER A 44 -13.58 -9.57 -5.40
N GLY A 45 -13.01 -8.65 -6.18
CA GLY A 45 -13.77 -7.80 -7.09
C GLY A 45 -14.53 -6.63 -6.43
N SER A 46 -14.38 -6.39 -5.11
CA SER A 46 -15.07 -5.29 -4.42
C SER A 46 -14.50 -3.89 -4.70
N GLY A 47 -13.40 -3.77 -5.46
CA GLY A 47 -12.81 -2.48 -5.83
C GLY A 47 -11.56 -2.08 -5.03
N LYS A 48 -11.09 -2.87 -4.06
CA LYS A 48 -9.95 -2.55 -3.16
C LYS A 48 -8.67 -2.16 -3.91
N SER A 49 -8.17 -3.06 -4.77
CA SER A 49 -6.97 -2.80 -5.58
C SER A 49 -7.19 -1.66 -6.56
N THR A 50 -8.41 -1.50 -7.10
CA THR A 50 -8.75 -0.39 -7.98
C THR A 50 -8.64 0.95 -7.24
N LEU A 51 -9.11 1.04 -5.99
CA LEU A 51 -9.01 2.24 -5.18
C LEU A 51 -7.55 2.64 -4.94
N ILE A 52 -6.71 1.70 -4.50
CA ILE A 52 -5.27 1.95 -4.30
C ILE A 52 -4.60 2.40 -5.60
N ARG A 53 -4.92 1.74 -6.73
CA ARG A 53 -4.36 2.09 -8.04
C ARG A 53 -4.85 3.44 -8.56
N CYS A 54 -6.05 3.88 -8.19
CA CYS A 54 -6.52 5.25 -8.45
C CYS A 54 -5.74 6.27 -7.61
N ILE A 55 -5.47 5.97 -6.32
CA ILE A 55 -4.67 6.85 -5.44
C ILE A 55 -3.24 7.03 -6.00
N ASN A 56 -2.63 5.97 -6.52
CA ASN A 56 -1.30 6.04 -7.14
C ASN A 56 -1.34 6.40 -8.64
N ARG A 57 -2.50 6.75 -9.20
CA ARG A 57 -2.70 7.11 -10.61
C ARG A 57 -2.27 6.02 -11.61
N LEU A 58 -2.12 4.77 -11.20
CA LEU A 58 -1.95 3.64 -12.11
C LEU A 58 -3.25 3.33 -12.86
N GLU A 59 -4.39 3.60 -12.23
CA GLU A 59 -5.70 3.62 -12.86
C GLU A 59 -6.26 5.04 -12.86
N ARG A 60 -6.81 5.46 -13.98
CA ARG A 60 -7.51 6.74 -14.09
C ARG A 60 -8.96 6.56 -13.68
N HIS A 61 -9.42 7.37 -12.73
CA HIS A 61 -10.85 7.46 -12.40
C HIS A 61 -11.58 8.37 -13.38
N GLU A 62 -12.87 8.16 -13.58
CA GLU A 62 -13.72 8.94 -14.50
C GLU A 62 -14.41 10.12 -13.81
N ALA A 63 -14.69 9.99 -12.50
CA ALA A 63 -15.31 11.07 -11.72
C ALA A 63 -14.62 11.23 -10.37
N GLY A 64 -14.83 12.36 -9.72
CA GLY A 64 -14.24 12.70 -8.44
C GLY A 64 -12.83 13.27 -8.53
N LYS A 65 -12.18 13.42 -7.37
CA LYS A 65 -10.80 13.93 -7.26
C LYS A 65 -10.06 13.27 -6.11
N ILE A 66 -8.75 13.19 -6.27
CA ILE A 66 -7.82 12.70 -5.24
C ILE A 66 -6.76 13.78 -5.01
N TRP A 67 -6.44 14.05 -3.73
CA TRP A 67 -5.35 14.93 -3.33
C TRP A 67 -4.39 14.16 -2.44
N ILE A 68 -3.11 14.46 -2.57
CA ILE A 68 -2.04 14.00 -1.69
C ILE A 68 -1.24 15.24 -1.30
N ASP A 69 -1.08 15.47 0.00
CA ASP A 69 -0.37 16.64 0.54
C ASP A 69 -0.92 17.97 -0.03
N GLY A 70 -2.26 18.07 -0.17
CA GLY A 70 -2.97 19.22 -0.74
C GLY A 70 -2.86 19.38 -2.26
N ILE A 71 -2.15 18.50 -2.97
CA ILE A 71 -1.92 18.56 -4.42
C ILE A 71 -2.82 17.54 -5.12
N VAL A 72 -3.52 17.97 -6.16
CA VAL A 72 -4.38 17.10 -6.99
C VAL A 72 -3.53 16.05 -7.69
N VAL A 73 -3.95 14.80 -7.58
CA VAL A 73 -3.36 13.66 -8.28
C VAL A 73 -3.91 13.60 -9.71
N ASP A 74 -3.15 14.14 -10.64
CA ASP A 74 -3.50 14.17 -12.06
C ASP A 74 -2.27 13.95 -12.97
N ASP A 75 -2.43 14.10 -14.29
CA ASP A 75 -1.35 13.92 -15.26
C ASP A 75 -0.47 15.17 -15.44
N SER A 76 -0.70 16.24 -14.68
CA SER A 76 0.15 17.42 -14.66
C SER A 76 1.57 17.13 -14.16
N PRO A 77 2.57 17.93 -14.48
CA PRO A 77 3.90 17.79 -13.91
C PRO A 77 3.90 17.78 -12.37
N THR A 78 3.06 18.60 -11.75
CA THR A 78 2.93 18.71 -10.28
C THR A 78 2.27 17.47 -9.70
N GLY A 79 1.16 16.98 -10.28
CA GLY A 79 0.49 15.76 -9.86
C GLY A 79 1.40 14.53 -9.97
N ARG A 80 2.15 14.39 -11.07
CA ARG A 80 3.15 13.31 -11.19
C ARG A 80 4.32 13.45 -10.21
N ALA A 81 4.74 14.68 -9.90
CA ALA A 81 5.81 14.92 -8.93
C ALA A 81 5.40 14.54 -7.51
N VAL A 82 4.16 14.85 -7.09
CA VAL A 82 3.67 14.49 -5.76
C VAL A 82 3.61 12.97 -5.58
N LEU A 83 3.15 12.23 -6.60
CA LEU A 83 3.14 10.77 -6.56
C LEU A 83 4.55 10.20 -6.42
N ARG A 84 5.46 10.59 -7.31
CA ARG A 84 6.85 10.11 -7.32
C ARG A 84 7.59 10.38 -6.01
N ASN A 85 7.30 11.51 -5.35
CA ASN A 85 8.02 11.95 -4.17
C ASN A 85 7.41 11.44 -2.86
N ASN A 86 6.10 11.15 -2.86
CA ASN A 86 5.38 10.83 -1.62
C ASN A 86 4.86 9.40 -1.55
N VAL A 87 4.70 8.69 -2.69
CA VAL A 87 4.00 7.40 -2.71
C VAL A 87 4.93 6.27 -3.11
N GLY A 88 5.11 5.30 -2.22
CA GLY A 88 5.67 3.99 -2.53
C GLY A 88 4.54 2.98 -2.73
N MET A 89 4.72 2.03 -3.63
CA MET A 89 3.75 0.97 -3.85
C MET A 89 4.42 -0.40 -3.95
N VAL A 90 3.81 -1.35 -3.25
CA VAL A 90 4.18 -2.76 -3.25
C VAL A 90 3.00 -3.55 -3.80
N PHE A 91 3.25 -4.37 -4.80
CA PHE A 91 2.24 -5.13 -5.53
C PHE A 91 2.20 -6.59 -5.06
N GLN A 92 1.11 -7.26 -5.37
CA GLN A 92 0.96 -8.71 -5.20
C GLN A 92 2.04 -9.49 -5.99
N GLN A 93 2.28 -9.09 -7.24
CA GLN A 93 3.41 -9.58 -8.05
C GLN A 93 4.58 -8.63 -7.81
N PHE A 94 5.66 -9.10 -7.30
CA PHE A 94 6.83 -8.35 -6.81
C PHE A 94 7.34 -7.24 -7.74
N ASN A 95 7.10 -7.38 -9.05
CA ASN A 95 7.45 -6.43 -10.12
C ASN A 95 8.93 -5.99 -10.11
N LEU A 96 9.82 -6.92 -9.73
CA LEU A 96 11.26 -6.69 -9.81
C LEU A 96 11.73 -6.77 -11.27
N PHE A 97 12.75 -6.01 -11.62
CA PHE A 97 13.40 -6.08 -12.92
C PHE A 97 14.25 -7.36 -12.99
N PRO A 98 13.86 -8.37 -13.80
CA PRO A 98 14.49 -9.68 -13.76
C PRO A 98 15.93 -9.72 -14.29
N HIS A 99 16.31 -8.73 -15.09
CA HIS A 99 17.63 -8.57 -15.68
C HIS A 99 18.61 -7.72 -14.85
N LEU A 100 18.16 -7.19 -13.72
CA LEU A 100 18.95 -6.43 -12.76
C LEU A 100 19.17 -7.27 -11.49
N THR A 101 20.33 -7.10 -10.88
CA THR A 101 20.58 -7.63 -9.53
C THR A 101 19.65 -6.97 -8.51
N ILE A 102 19.57 -7.53 -7.32
CA ILE A 102 18.77 -6.97 -6.22
C ILE A 102 19.25 -5.57 -5.87
N LEU A 103 20.56 -5.37 -5.77
CA LEU A 103 21.13 -4.05 -5.52
C LEU A 103 20.75 -3.03 -6.61
N GLU A 104 20.90 -3.39 -7.88
CA GLU A 104 20.54 -2.52 -9.00
C GLU A 104 19.03 -2.21 -9.03
N ASN A 105 18.16 -3.17 -8.66
CA ASN A 105 16.73 -2.94 -8.52
C ASN A 105 16.43 -1.83 -7.50
N LEU A 106 17.13 -1.80 -6.37
CA LEU A 106 16.95 -0.78 -5.33
C LEU A 106 17.54 0.57 -5.74
N MET A 107 18.71 0.57 -6.38
CA MET A 107 19.43 1.79 -6.78
C MET A 107 18.75 2.54 -7.94
N LEU A 108 18.00 1.84 -8.79
CA LEU A 108 17.45 2.39 -10.04
C LEU A 108 16.64 3.68 -9.81
N GLY A 109 15.72 3.67 -8.84
CA GLY A 109 14.89 4.82 -8.49
C GLY A 109 15.70 6.01 -7.98
N PRO A 110 16.50 5.87 -6.92
CA PRO A 110 17.38 6.90 -6.38
C PRO A 110 18.28 7.53 -7.44
N VAL A 111 18.99 6.74 -8.24
CA VAL A 111 19.91 7.24 -9.26
C VAL A 111 19.16 7.93 -10.42
N ARG A 112 18.14 7.29 -10.99
CA ARG A 112 17.46 7.79 -12.19
C ARG A 112 16.49 8.93 -11.90
N ALA A 113 15.67 8.79 -10.87
CA ALA A 113 14.60 9.75 -10.58
C ALA A 113 15.02 10.85 -9.61
N ARG A 114 15.86 10.54 -8.59
CA ARG A 114 16.34 11.51 -7.59
C ARG A 114 17.71 12.10 -7.91
N LYS A 115 18.39 11.59 -8.94
CA LYS A 115 19.74 12.03 -9.34
C LYS A 115 20.77 11.87 -8.21
N MET A 116 20.58 10.86 -7.35
CA MET A 116 21.50 10.52 -6.27
C MET A 116 22.80 9.95 -6.85
N ALA A 117 23.94 10.23 -6.22
CA ALA A 117 25.20 9.61 -6.59
C ALA A 117 25.13 8.08 -6.39
N GLU A 118 25.81 7.31 -7.24
CA GLU A 118 25.75 5.85 -7.19
C GLU A 118 26.25 5.28 -5.85
N ALA A 119 27.28 5.89 -5.25
CA ALA A 119 27.79 5.49 -3.94
C ALA A 119 26.71 5.64 -2.86
N ASP A 120 26.07 6.82 -2.78
CA ASP A 120 25.02 7.10 -1.81
C ASP A 120 23.79 6.19 -2.04
N ALA A 121 23.44 5.94 -3.32
CA ALA A 121 22.34 5.04 -3.66
C ALA A 121 22.63 3.58 -3.27
N ARG A 122 23.89 3.16 -3.35
CA ARG A 122 24.34 1.85 -2.90
C ARG A 122 24.23 1.71 -1.40
N ASP A 123 24.72 2.68 -0.65
CA ASP A 123 24.66 2.67 0.82
C ASP A 123 23.20 2.67 1.30
N LEU A 124 22.35 3.49 0.67
CA LEU A 124 20.90 3.50 0.93
C LEU A 124 20.24 2.15 0.62
N ALA A 125 20.60 1.54 -0.51
CA ALA A 125 20.07 0.23 -0.89
C ALA A 125 20.47 -0.87 0.11
N MET A 126 21.74 -0.89 0.53
CA MET A 126 22.23 -1.84 1.53
C MET A 126 21.55 -1.63 2.88
N HIS A 127 21.38 -0.37 3.33
CA HIS A 127 20.63 -0.06 4.54
C HIS A 127 19.20 -0.64 4.51
N TYR A 128 18.47 -0.51 3.40
CA TYR A 128 17.12 -1.05 3.32
C TYR A 128 17.10 -2.58 3.16
N LEU A 129 18.12 -3.19 2.54
CA LEU A 129 18.26 -4.65 2.54
C LEU A 129 18.49 -5.22 3.94
N GLU A 130 19.26 -4.52 4.79
CA GLU A 130 19.42 -4.85 6.21
C GLU A 130 18.09 -4.75 6.96
N ARG A 131 17.34 -3.66 6.76
CA ARG A 131 16.03 -3.46 7.39
C ARG A 131 15.01 -4.53 7.03
N VAL A 132 15.05 -5.05 5.79
CA VAL A 132 14.19 -6.18 5.38
C VAL A 132 14.85 -7.54 5.57
N ARG A 133 15.99 -7.60 6.30
CA ARG A 133 16.67 -8.83 6.78
C ARG A 133 17.15 -9.77 5.66
N ILE A 134 17.65 -9.19 4.54
CA ILE A 134 18.22 -9.97 3.42
C ILE A 134 19.43 -9.26 2.79
N PRO A 135 20.39 -8.69 3.56
CA PRO A 135 21.52 -7.95 2.98
C PRO A 135 22.41 -8.83 2.10
N GLU A 136 22.55 -10.12 2.42
CA GLU A 136 23.39 -11.08 1.68
C GLU A 136 22.88 -11.39 0.27
N GLN A 137 21.66 -10.99 -0.06
CA GLN A 137 21.05 -11.24 -1.38
C GLN A 137 21.39 -10.17 -2.44
N PHE A 138 22.14 -9.12 -2.08
CA PHE A 138 22.33 -7.91 -2.90
C PHE A 138 22.86 -8.18 -4.33
N SER A 139 23.70 -9.21 -4.50
CA SER A 139 24.34 -9.54 -5.79
C SER A 139 23.55 -10.55 -6.63
N LYS A 140 22.47 -11.12 -6.08
CA LYS A 140 21.62 -12.09 -6.79
C LYS A 140 20.64 -11.41 -7.73
N TYR A 141 20.04 -12.20 -8.62
CA TYR A 141 18.94 -11.81 -9.48
C TYR A 141 17.59 -12.27 -8.87
N PRO A 142 16.46 -11.61 -9.20
CA PRO A 142 15.15 -11.97 -8.65
C PRO A 142 14.80 -13.46 -8.74
N ALA A 143 15.11 -14.12 -9.86
CA ALA A 143 14.82 -15.53 -10.07
C ALA A 143 15.56 -16.50 -9.11
N GLN A 144 16.55 -16.00 -8.38
CA GLN A 144 17.34 -16.78 -7.42
C GLN A 144 16.79 -16.65 -5.98
N LEU A 145 15.75 -15.87 -5.77
CA LEU A 145 15.12 -15.58 -4.49
C LEU A 145 13.79 -16.31 -4.33
N SER A 146 13.45 -16.67 -3.08
CA SER A 146 12.10 -17.13 -2.74
C SER A 146 11.07 -16.01 -2.92
N GLY A 147 9.78 -16.34 -3.01
CA GLY A 147 8.71 -15.36 -3.12
C GLY A 147 8.72 -14.32 -1.99
N GLY A 148 8.88 -14.77 -0.74
CA GLY A 148 8.97 -13.88 0.42
C GLY A 148 10.21 -12.97 0.38
N GLN A 149 11.36 -13.47 -0.07
CA GLN A 149 12.54 -12.63 -0.29
C GLN A 149 12.31 -11.60 -1.41
N GLN A 150 11.70 -11.98 -2.53
CA GLN A 150 11.36 -11.05 -3.61
C GLN A 150 10.41 -9.96 -3.12
N GLN A 151 9.44 -10.29 -2.29
CA GLN A 151 8.51 -9.31 -1.71
C GLN A 151 9.22 -8.34 -0.77
N ARG A 152 10.12 -8.84 0.07
CA ARG A 152 10.94 -7.98 0.95
C ARG A 152 11.85 -7.05 0.13
N VAL A 153 12.40 -7.51 -0.99
CA VAL A 153 13.12 -6.66 -1.95
C VAL A 153 12.20 -5.59 -2.54
N ALA A 154 10.96 -5.93 -2.92
CA ALA A 154 10.00 -4.96 -3.45
C ALA A 154 9.66 -3.87 -2.42
N ILE A 155 9.52 -4.25 -1.14
CA ILE A 155 9.35 -3.29 -0.02
C ILE A 155 10.59 -2.38 0.09
N ALA A 156 11.80 -2.96 0.16
CA ALA A 156 13.04 -2.20 0.26
C ALA A 156 13.21 -1.22 -0.92
N ARG A 157 12.91 -1.67 -2.15
CA ARG A 157 12.94 -0.82 -3.35
C ARG A 157 12.00 0.38 -3.23
N ALA A 158 10.78 0.18 -2.75
CA ALA A 158 9.84 1.28 -2.54
C ALA A 158 10.36 2.26 -1.48
N LEU A 159 10.94 1.77 -0.38
CA LEU A 159 11.51 2.57 0.70
C LEU A 159 12.73 3.39 0.26
N CYS A 160 13.53 2.93 -0.70
CA CYS A 160 14.64 3.70 -1.28
C CYS A 160 14.20 5.02 -1.92
N MET A 161 12.91 5.15 -2.25
CA MET A 161 12.32 6.41 -2.70
C MET A 161 11.90 7.33 -1.54
N ALA A 162 12.17 6.97 -0.28
CA ALA A 162 11.79 7.70 0.94
C ALA A 162 10.36 8.27 0.86
N PRO A 163 9.34 7.45 0.62
CA PRO A 163 7.97 7.89 0.48
C PRO A 163 7.38 8.32 1.82
N LYS A 164 6.40 9.25 1.80
CA LYS A 164 5.60 9.60 2.98
C LYS A 164 4.49 8.60 3.26
N ILE A 165 4.07 7.85 2.23
CA ILE A 165 3.05 6.81 2.31
C ILE A 165 3.46 5.56 1.55
N MET A 166 3.16 4.41 2.12
CA MET A 166 3.28 3.09 1.48
C MET A 166 1.90 2.51 1.17
N LEU A 167 1.71 2.12 -0.08
CA LEU A 167 0.53 1.41 -0.56
C LEU A 167 0.89 -0.08 -0.75
N PHE A 168 0.13 -0.97 -0.13
CA PHE A 168 0.31 -2.42 -0.24
C PHE A 168 -0.93 -3.04 -0.89
N ASP A 169 -0.78 -3.61 -2.08
CA ASP A 169 -1.85 -4.28 -2.82
C ASP A 169 -1.69 -5.79 -2.69
N GLU A 170 -2.31 -6.38 -1.66
CA GLU A 170 -2.27 -7.80 -1.31
C GLU A 170 -0.83 -8.37 -1.26
N PRO A 171 0.03 -7.85 -0.39
CA PRO A 171 1.48 -8.13 -0.41
C PRO A 171 1.85 -9.59 -0.10
N THR A 172 0.91 -10.39 0.40
CA THR A 172 1.16 -11.79 0.81
C THR A 172 0.43 -12.82 -0.05
N SER A 173 -0.49 -12.41 -0.93
CA SER A 173 -1.39 -13.33 -1.63
C SER A 173 -0.72 -14.23 -2.67
N ALA A 174 0.52 -13.92 -3.08
CA ALA A 174 1.33 -14.73 -4.00
C ALA A 174 2.40 -15.57 -3.27
N LEU A 175 2.32 -15.68 -1.93
CA LEU A 175 3.33 -16.33 -1.10
C LEU A 175 2.81 -17.64 -0.51
N ASP A 176 3.73 -18.57 -0.31
CA ASP A 176 3.47 -19.75 0.51
C ASP A 176 3.28 -19.36 1.98
N PRO A 177 2.45 -20.08 2.76
CA PRO A 177 2.14 -19.76 4.15
C PRO A 177 3.36 -19.55 5.04
N GLU A 178 4.43 -20.30 4.82
CA GLU A 178 5.68 -20.20 5.58
C GLU A 178 6.40 -18.87 5.39
N MET A 179 6.17 -18.19 4.25
CA MET A 179 6.84 -16.93 3.91
C MET A 179 6.03 -15.69 4.31
N ILE A 180 4.74 -15.86 4.61
CA ILE A 180 3.82 -14.76 4.93
C ILE A 180 4.30 -14.02 6.19
N ALA A 181 4.65 -14.75 7.24
CA ALA A 181 5.06 -14.17 8.51
C ALA A 181 6.25 -13.21 8.37
N GLU A 182 7.29 -13.61 7.63
CA GLU A 182 8.49 -12.77 7.43
C GLU A 182 8.20 -11.45 6.71
N VAL A 183 7.22 -11.45 5.78
CA VAL A 183 6.81 -10.24 5.07
C VAL A 183 5.95 -9.35 5.95
N LEU A 184 5.01 -9.94 6.70
CA LEU A 184 4.16 -9.20 7.63
C LEU A 184 4.98 -8.55 8.75
N ASP A 185 5.98 -9.23 9.32
CA ASP A 185 6.89 -8.67 10.31
C ASP A 185 7.55 -7.37 9.83
N VAL A 186 8.03 -7.35 8.58
CA VAL A 186 8.63 -6.15 7.99
C VAL A 186 7.59 -5.03 7.86
N ILE A 187 6.35 -5.34 7.45
CA ILE A 187 5.29 -4.33 7.33
C ILE A 187 4.86 -3.81 8.71
N GLU A 188 4.83 -4.66 9.74
CA GLU A 188 4.56 -4.27 11.13
C GLU A 188 5.62 -3.33 11.69
N GLU A 189 6.91 -3.60 11.42
CA GLU A 189 8.00 -2.71 11.79
C GLU A 189 7.87 -1.32 11.14
N LEU A 190 7.48 -1.28 9.86
CA LEU A 190 7.22 -0.03 9.15
C LEU A 190 6.02 0.73 9.75
N ALA A 191 4.95 0.03 10.08
CA ALA A 191 3.78 0.61 10.74
C ALA A 191 4.15 1.22 12.11
N SER A 192 4.95 0.48 12.89
CA SER A 192 5.43 0.92 14.22
C SER A 192 6.36 2.13 14.15
N SER A 193 7.06 2.33 13.02
CA SER A 193 7.91 3.51 12.79
C SER A 193 7.13 4.79 12.46
N GLY A 194 5.80 4.76 12.43
CA GLY A 194 4.94 5.90 12.12
C GLY A 194 4.71 6.15 10.62
N MET A 195 5.04 5.17 9.76
CA MET A 195 4.77 5.26 8.32
C MET A 195 3.27 5.36 8.04
N THR A 196 2.86 6.29 7.18
CA THR A 196 1.49 6.31 6.66
C THR A 196 1.31 5.11 5.72
N MET A 197 0.23 4.36 5.88
CA MET A 197 0.05 3.13 5.11
C MET A 197 -1.40 2.93 4.68
N ILE A 198 -1.58 2.44 3.45
CA ILE A 198 -2.83 1.81 3.00
C ILE A 198 -2.49 0.38 2.61
N CYS A 199 -3.10 -0.59 3.26
CA CYS A 199 -2.86 -2.00 3.01
C CYS A 199 -4.15 -2.72 2.63
N VAL A 200 -4.21 -3.27 1.42
CA VAL A 200 -5.23 -4.25 1.03
C VAL A 200 -4.73 -5.62 1.44
N THR A 201 -5.46 -6.33 2.29
CA THR A 201 -5.05 -7.65 2.77
C THR A 201 -6.22 -8.51 3.18
N HIS A 202 -6.02 -9.82 3.16
CA HIS A 202 -6.90 -10.83 3.75
C HIS A 202 -6.37 -11.35 5.11
N GLU A 203 -5.20 -10.89 5.55
CA GLU A 203 -4.57 -11.28 6.81
C GLU A 203 -5.21 -10.52 7.98
N MET A 204 -6.32 -11.03 8.52
CA MET A 204 -7.10 -10.33 9.55
C MET A 204 -6.38 -10.24 10.90
N GLY A 205 -5.48 -11.18 11.22
CA GLY A 205 -4.61 -11.12 12.40
C GLY A 205 -3.70 -9.89 12.35
N PHE A 206 -2.99 -9.72 11.24
CA PHE A 206 -2.16 -8.56 10.94
C PHE A 206 -2.99 -7.26 10.94
N ALA A 207 -4.14 -7.25 10.25
CA ALA A 207 -5.02 -6.09 10.19
C ALA A 207 -5.42 -5.59 11.59
N ARG A 208 -5.79 -6.51 12.50
CA ARG A 208 -6.18 -6.21 13.88
C ARG A 208 -5.04 -5.58 14.69
N GLN A 209 -3.80 -6.00 14.42
CA GLN A 209 -2.62 -5.55 15.16
C GLN A 209 -2.12 -4.19 14.70
N VAL A 210 -2.15 -3.92 13.38
CA VAL A 210 -1.45 -2.80 12.76
C VAL A 210 -2.37 -1.61 12.46
N ALA A 211 -3.65 -1.87 12.14
CA ALA A 211 -4.54 -0.82 11.65
C ALA A 211 -4.92 0.19 12.74
N ASP A 212 -4.90 1.47 12.38
CA ASP A 212 -5.62 2.53 13.13
C ASP A 212 -7.08 2.58 12.68
N MET A 213 -7.34 2.25 11.39
CA MET A 213 -8.65 2.27 10.77
C MET A 213 -8.82 1.06 9.85
N MET A 214 -9.96 0.40 9.95
CA MET A 214 -10.42 -0.65 9.04
C MET A 214 -11.46 -0.09 8.08
N LEU A 215 -11.41 -0.51 6.81
CA LEU A 215 -12.35 -0.14 5.77
C LEU A 215 -12.83 -1.40 5.05
N PHE A 216 -14.13 -1.66 5.07
CA PHE A 216 -14.75 -2.75 4.34
C PHE A 216 -15.38 -2.25 3.05
N MET A 217 -14.96 -2.83 1.93
CA MET A 217 -15.52 -2.54 0.60
C MET A 217 -16.34 -3.70 0.07
N ASP A 218 -17.46 -3.38 -0.54
CA ASP A 218 -18.27 -4.31 -1.32
C ASP A 218 -18.91 -3.60 -2.51
N HIS A 219 -18.96 -4.24 -3.67
CA HIS A 219 -19.53 -3.70 -4.91
C HIS A 219 -19.10 -2.26 -5.26
N GLY A 220 -17.81 -1.96 -5.11
CA GLY A 220 -17.24 -0.65 -5.45
C GLY A 220 -17.51 0.45 -4.42
N LYS A 221 -18.13 0.15 -3.28
CA LYS A 221 -18.51 1.12 -2.24
C LYS A 221 -17.79 0.84 -0.92
N ILE A 222 -17.61 1.89 -0.14
CA ILE A 222 -17.29 1.77 1.29
C ILE A 222 -18.60 1.41 2.00
N VAL A 223 -18.65 0.22 2.61
CA VAL A 223 -19.83 -0.27 3.33
C VAL A 223 -19.72 0.01 4.81
N GLU A 224 -18.50 -0.12 5.36
CA GLU A 224 -18.24 0.12 6.77
C GLU A 224 -16.81 0.62 6.97
N MET A 225 -16.61 1.52 7.92
CA MET A 225 -15.30 2.02 8.32
C MET A 225 -15.30 2.26 9.83
N GLY A 226 -14.25 1.82 10.51
CA GLY A 226 -14.16 1.98 11.97
C GLY A 226 -12.81 1.56 12.54
N SER A 227 -12.64 1.75 13.84
CA SER A 227 -11.45 1.24 14.54
C SER A 227 -11.40 -0.28 14.48
N PRO A 228 -10.22 -0.93 14.51
CA PRO A 228 -10.13 -2.39 14.54
C PRO A 228 -10.97 -3.00 15.65
N LYS A 229 -10.96 -2.40 16.83
CA LYS A 229 -11.74 -2.87 17.97
C LYS A 229 -13.24 -2.96 17.64
N THR A 230 -13.82 -1.88 17.13
CA THR A 230 -15.26 -1.84 16.78
C THR A 230 -15.55 -2.76 15.60
N PHE A 231 -14.72 -2.68 14.57
CA PHE A 231 -14.87 -3.45 13.34
C PHE A 231 -14.93 -4.96 13.57
N PHE A 232 -14.07 -5.51 14.46
CA PHE A 232 -14.03 -6.95 14.73
C PHE A 232 -15.00 -7.41 15.81
N SER A 233 -15.37 -6.56 16.79
CA SER A 233 -16.25 -6.97 17.90
C SER A 233 -17.72 -6.62 17.71
N ALA A 234 -18.02 -5.56 16.98
CA ALA A 234 -19.38 -5.05 16.81
C ALA A 234 -19.56 -4.41 15.42
N PRO A 235 -19.34 -5.16 14.32
CA PRO A 235 -19.58 -4.63 12.98
C PRO A 235 -21.05 -4.24 12.83
N GLU A 236 -21.28 -3.09 12.18
CA GLU A 236 -22.64 -2.54 12.03
C GLU A 236 -23.37 -3.20 10.86
N SER A 237 -22.71 -3.29 9.70
CA SER A 237 -23.33 -3.77 8.47
C SER A 237 -23.45 -5.30 8.47
N ASP A 238 -24.59 -5.82 8.01
CA ASP A 238 -24.80 -7.27 7.89
C ASP A 238 -23.86 -7.90 6.87
N ARG A 239 -23.45 -7.15 5.85
CA ARG A 239 -22.46 -7.59 4.87
C ARG A 239 -21.07 -7.76 5.49
N CYS A 240 -20.66 -6.84 6.36
CA CYS A 240 -19.40 -6.94 7.11
C CYS A 240 -19.43 -8.11 8.08
N LYS A 241 -20.53 -8.30 8.83
CA LYS A 241 -20.74 -9.45 9.73
C LYS A 241 -20.59 -10.78 9.00
N LEU A 242 -21.26 -10.90 7.84
CA LEU A 242 -21.18 -12.10 7.02
C LEU A 242 -19.74 -12.37 6.55
N PHE A 243 -19.07 -11.35 6.02
CA PHE A 243 -17.70 -11.44 5.56
C PHE A 243 -16.74 -11.88 6.68
N LEU A 244 -16.81 -11.23 7.85
CA LEU A 244 -15.97 -11.58 8.99
C LEU A 244 -16.25 -12.99 9.49
N SER A 245 -17.51 -13.43 9.50
CA SER A 245 -17.87 -14.79 9.92
C SER A 245 -17.30 -15.88 9.00
N GLN A 246 -17.03 -15.58 7.73
CA GLN A 246 -16.42 -16.50 6.78
C GLN A 246 -14.90 -16.58 6.94
N ILE A 247 -14.24 -15.44 7.17
CA ILE A 247 -12.77 -15.38 7.24
C ILE A 247 -12.24 -15.79 8.63
N LEU A 248 -12.93 -15.45 9.70
CA LEU A 248 -12.48 -15.76 11.07
C LEU A 248 -12.76 -17.21 11.51
N ARG A 249 -13.40 -18.03 10.67
CA ARG A 249 -13.61 -19.48 10.91
C ARG A 249 -12.47 -20.36 10.40
N HIS A 250 -11.48 -19.76 9.75
CA HIS A 250 -10.25 -20.42 9.29
C HIS A 250 -9.05 -19.88 10.09
#